data_4c9dc0a3a03d1b5f0134989d2f91e1a1
#
_entry.id   4c9dc0a3a03d1b5f0134989d2f91e1a1
#
_cell.length_a   1.000
_cell.length_b   1.000
_cell.length_c   1.000
_cell.angle_alpha   90.00
_cell.angle_beta   90.00
_cell.angle_gamma   90.00
#
_symmetry.space_group_name_H-M   'P 1'
#
loop_
_entity.id
_entity.type
_entity.pdbx_description
1 polymer ?
#
loop_
_entity_poly.entity_id
_entity_poly.type
_entity_poly.pdbx_seq_one_letter_code
_entity_poly.pdbx_strand_id
1 'polypeptide(L)'
;QIHRNNAFYGFLIQVCRLIYESSALDESGNNYKFRDFTRDHQKLARLFESFVFNFYKREQSRFQVSSPRFPWPFKSEIDEHNSLLPAMLTDIVLEDENRIVIIDTKFYSNTLSKRSDFGTTSFKSPNLYQIFAYMQHIPNPSRKDVEGILLYPDVGNSINARYNWKDQNVTFKTIDLDQKWTAIKNELLMLVDLIHSEAA
;
A
#
# COMPACT_ATOMS: atom_id res chain seq x y z
N GLN A 1 -8.01 25.69 11.87
CA GLN A 1 -6.59 25.93 12.21
C GLN A 1 -5.83 24.64 11.92
N ILE A 2 -4.93 24.67 10.94
CA ILE A 2 -4.08 23.53 10.57
C ILE A 2 -2.91 23.55 11.55
N HIS A 3 -2.88 22.61 12.50
CA HIS A 3 -1.74 22.42 13.37
C HIS A 3 -0.50 22.03 12.56
N ARG A 4 0.70 22.41 13.00
CA ARG A 4 1.99 22.21 12.30
C ARG A 4 2.22 20.74 11.85
N ASN A 5 1.64 19.77 12.55
CA ASN A 5 1.68 18.36 12.17
C ASN A 5 0.69 17.97 11.03
N ASN A 6 -0.41 18.73 10.87
CA ASN A 6 -1.37 18.51 9.79
C ASN A 6 -0.94 19.17 8.47
N ALA A 7 -0.01 20.13 8.51
CA ALA A 7 0.45 20.83 7.31
C ALA A 7 1.18 19.90 6.33
N PHE A 8 1.94 18.93 6.85
CA PHE A 8 2.64 17.95 6.02
C PHE A 8 1.66 17.00 5.31
N TYR A 9 0.66 16.50 6.02
CA TYR A 9 -0.39 15.66 5.43
C TYR A 9 -1.28 16.45 4.47
N GLY A 10 -1.63 17.68 4.82
CA GLY A 10 -2.33 18.59 3.93
C GLY A 10 -1.58 18.84 2.62
N PHE A 11 -0.25 18.98 2.70
CA PHE A 11 0.60 19.11 1.52
C PHE A 11 0.59 17.83 0.68
N LEU A 12 0.72 16.64 1.30
CA LEU A 12 0.69 15.37 0.60
C LEU A 12 -0.66 15.11 -0.07
N ILE A 13 -1.76 15.43 0.62
CA ILE A 13 -3.11 15.30 0.07
C ILE A 13 -3.31 16.29 -1.09
N GLN A 14 -2.85 17.54 -0.95
CA GLN A 14 -2.91 18.51 -2.04
C GLN A 14 -2.03 18.08 -3.23
N VAL A 15 -0.87 17.49 -3.00
CA VAL A 15 -0.04 16.91 -4.08
C VAL A 15 -0.78 15.77 -4.76
N CYS A 16 -1.37 14.85 -4.00
CA CYS A 16 -2.19 13.78 -4.57
C CYS A 16 -3.42 14.32 -5.34
N ARG A 17 -4.08 15.34 -4.81
CA ARG A 17 -5.19 16.03 -5.47
C ARG A 17 -4.77 16.74 -6.75
N LEU A 18 -3.66 17.49 -6.73
CA LEU A 18 -3.09 18.13 -7.90
C LEU A 18 -2.68 17.13 -8.98
N ILE A 19 -2.22 15.95 -8.57
CA ILE A 19 -1.91 14.83 -9.46
C ILE A 19 -3.20 14.32 -10.13
N TYR A 20 -4.25 14.13 -9.34
CA TYR A 20 -5.55 13.72 -9.84
C TYR A 20 -6.12 14.76 -10.80
N GLU A 21 -6.16 16.03 -10.41
CA GLU A 21 -6.65 17.14 -11.23
C GLU A 21 -5.81 17.36 -12.49
N SER A 22 -4.48 17.18 -12.44
CA SER A 22 -3.62 17.34 -13.62
C SER A 22 -3.70 16.16 -14.59
N SER A 23 -4.13 15.00 -14.14
CA SER A 23 -4.46 13.86 -15.02
C SER A 23 -5.76 14.08 -15.81
N ALA A 24 -6.63 15.00 -15.33
CA ALA A 24 -7.90 15.36 -15.95
C ALA A 24 -7.81 16.60 -16.85
N LEU A 25 -6.71 17.38 -16.80
CA LEU A 25 -6.59 18.66 -17.53
C LEU A 25 -5.47 18.61 -18.58
N ASP A 26 -5.74 17.99 -19.72
CA ASP A 26 -4.83 17.98 -20.88
C ASP A 26 -5.15 19.05 -21.93
N GLU A 27 -5.65 20.22 -21.58
CA GLU A 27 -5.99 21.25 -22.59
C GLU A 27 -5.43 22.66 -22.38
N SER A 28 -4.59 22.95 -21.38
CA SER A 28 -4.00 24.30 -21.27
C SER A 28 -2.51 24.31 -20.84
N GLY A 29 -1.66 24.68 -21.77
CA GLY A 29 -0.23 24.62 -21.80
C GLY A 29 0.55 25.59 -20.91
N ASN A 30 0.57 25.47 -19.59
CA ASN A 30 1.51 26.31 -18.81
C ASN A 30 1.92 25.74 -17.44
N ASN A 31 2.53 24.53 -17.37
CA ASN A 31 3.21 24.10 -16.14
C ASN A 31 4.22 22.96 -16.38
N TYR A 32 5.35 23.28 -17.02
CA TYR A 32 6.39 22.30 -17.36
C TYR A 32 7.03 21.59 -16.16
N LYS A 33 7.20 22.24 -15.01
CA LYS A 33 7.82 21.63 -13.82
C LYS A 33 6.89 20.66 -13.07
N PHE A 34 5.60 20.92 -13.08
CA PHE A 34 4.60 20.08 -12.40
C PHE A 34 4.23 18.87 -13.25
N ARG A 35 4.19 19.01 -14.58
CA ARG A 35 4.02 17.90 -15.53
C ARG A 35 5.09 16.82 -15.41
N ASP A 36 6.34 17.19 -15.16
CA ASP A 36 7.42 16.20 -14.98
C ASP A 36 7.25 15.37 -13.72
N PHE A 37 6.78 15.97 -12.61
CA PHE A 37 6.56 15.25 -11.37
C PHE A 37 5.38 14.27 -11.47
N THR A 38 4.29 14.67 -12.12
CA THR A 38 3.09 13.83 -12.30
C THR A 38 3.27 12.71 -13.31
N ARG A 39 4.21 12.85 -14.24
CA ARG A 39 4.57 11.79 -15.20
C ARG A 39 5.51 10.75 -14.62
N ASP A 40 6.16 11.05 -13.50
CA ASP A 40 7.06 10.12 -12.82
C ASP A 40 6.27 9.22 -11.85
N HIS A 41 5.68 8.17 -12.40
CA HIS A 41 4.92 7.19 -11.63
C HIS A 41 5.69 6.58 -10.46
N GLN A 42 7.03 6.50 -10.56
CA GLN A 42 7.86 5.98 -9.46
C GLN A 42 7.92 6.97 -8.29
N LYS A 43 8.01 8.28 -8.57
CA LYS A 43 7.99 9.29 -7.50
C LYS A 43 6.64 9.33 -6.80
N LEU A 44 5.55 9.19 -7.55
CA LEU A 44 4.21 9.15 -7.01
C LEU A 44 3.98 7.92 -6.14
N ALA A 45 4.45 6.76 -6.59
CA ALA A 45 4.39 5.52 -5.81
C ALA A 45 5.13 5.67 -4.48
N ARG A 46 6.37 6.19 -4.51
CA ARG A 46 7.16 6.45 -3.28
C ARG A 46 6.51 7.48 -2.36
N LEU A 47 5.85 8.51 -2.92
CA LEU A 47 5.15 9.51 -2.13
C LEU A 47 3.96 8.89 -1.41
N PHE A 48 3.16 8.08 -2.10
CA PHE A 48 2.02 7.38 -1.53
C PHE A 48 2.46 6.38 -0.44
N GLU A 49 3.48 5.57 -0.71
CA GLU A 49 4.11 4.68 0.26
C GLU A 49 4.56 5.44 1.51
N SER A 50 5.33 6.52 1.33
CA SER A 50 5.81 7.36 2.44
C SER A 50 4.67 8.01 3.22
N PHE A 51 3.59 8.41 2.55
CA PHE A 51 2.39 8.94 3.19
C PHE A 51 1.76 7.90 4.11
N VAL A 52 1.49 6.70 3.61
CA VAL A 52 0.84 5.63 4.39
C VAL A 52 1.74 5.17 5.54
N PHE A 53 3.05 5.00 5.30
CA PHE A 53 4.02 4.64 6.34
C PHE A 53 4.03 5.67 7.49
N ASN A 54 4.17 6.96 7.15
CA ASN A 54 4.22 8.02 8.15
C ASN A 54 2.86 8.24 8.84
N PHE A 55 1.76 7.98 8.15
CA PHE A 55 0.44 7.98 8.75
C PHE A 55 0.39 6.99 9.91
N TYR A 56 0.64 5.71 9.67
CA TYR A 56 0.58 4.70 10.73
C TYR A 56 1.62 4.95 11.82
N LYS A 57 2.79 5.47 11.49
CA LYS A 57 3.81 5.79 12.48
C LYS A 57 3.41 6.91 13.45
N ARG A 58 2.48 7.80 13.06
CA ARG A 58 2.12 9.01 13.81
C ARG A 58 0.71 9.02 14.39
N GLU A 59 -0.23 8.39 13.70
CA GLU A 59 -1.66 8.53 13.99
C GLU A 59 -2.24 7.37 14.81
N GLN A 60 -1.43 6.40 15.16
CA GLN A 60 -1.79 5.28 16.02
C GLN A 60 -0.63 4.90 16.94
N SER A 61 -0.93 4.18 18.04
CA SER A 61 0.05 3.75 19.06
C SER A 61 0.01 2.24 19.33
N ARG A 62 -0.90 1.51 18.71
CA ARG A 62 -1.09 0.08 18.94
C ARG A 62 0.00 -0.76 18.29
N PHE A 63 0.30 -0.46 17.03
CA PHE A 63 1.25 -1.23 16.24
C PHE A 63 2.64 -0.60 16.23
N GLN A 64 3.67 -1.43 16.33
CA GLN A 64 5.00 -1.06 15.89
C GLN A 64 5.02 -1.02 14.36
N VAL A 65 5.51 0.09 13.80
CA VAL A 65 5.56 0.32 12.34
C VAL A 65 6.98 0.19 11.84
N SER A 66 7.18 -0.65 10.86
CA SER A 66 8.48 -0.91 10.25
C SER A 66 8.38 -1.18 8.74
N SER A 67 9.52 -1.25 8.06
CA SER A 67 9.66 -1.68 6.66
C SER A 67 10.85 -2.65 6.59
N PRO A 68 10.68 -3.88 7.08
CA PRO A 68 11.77 -4.83 7.16
C PRO A 68 12.19 -5.36 5.80
N ARG A 69 13.47 -5.73 5.75
CA ARG A 69 14.07 -6.47 4.66
C ARG A 69 14.40 -7.86 5.17
N PHE A 70 14.02 -8.92 4.43
CA PHE A 70 14.34 -10.28 4.81
C PHE A 70 14.71 -11.14 3.58
N PRO A 71 15.56 -12.17 3.76
CA PRO A 71 16.01 -13.02 2.68
C PRO A 71 14.92 -14.02 2.25
N TRP A 72 15.08 -14.57 1.06
CA TRP A 72 14.37 -15.77 0.67
C TRP A 72 14.84 -16.96 1.51
N PRO A 73 13.96 -17.93 1.82
CA PRO A 73 14.32 -19.11 2.59
C PRO A 73 15.11 -20.15 1.77
N PHE A 74 15.48 -19.81 0.52
CA PHE A 74 16.24 -20.69 -0.34
C PHE A 74 17.72 -20.70 0.06
N LYS A 75 18.33 -21.87 -0.04
CA LYS A 75 19.77 -22.05 0.12
C LYS A 75 20.30 -22.68 -1.16
N SER A 76 21.36 -22.12 -1.70
CA SER A 76 22.08 -22.72 -2.82
C SER A 76 22.99 -23.83 -2.28
N GLU A 77 23.20 -24.87 -3.08
CA GLU A 77 24.25 -25.89 -2.85
C GLU A 77 25.65 -25.30 -3.01
N ILE A 78 25.75 -24.19 -3.74
CA ILE A 78 26.99 -23.43 -3.96
C ILE A 78 26.85 -22.09 -3.24
N ASP A 79 27.67 -21.87 -2.20
CA ASP A 79 27.55 -20.69 -1.32
C ASP A 79 27.63 -19.35 -2.06
N GLU A 80 28.45 -19.27 -3.12
CA GLU A 80 28.59 -18.07 -3.94
C GLU A 80 27.27 -17.64 -4.57
N HIS A 81 26.38 -18.57 -4.89
CA HIS A 81 25.09 -18.27 -5.51
C HIS A 81 24.06 -17.70 -4.54
N ASN A 82 24.24 -17.83 -3.21
CA ASN A 82 23.34 -17.25 -2.24
C ASN A 82 23.28 -15.71 -2.33
N SER A 83 24.37 -15.08 -2.74
CA SER A 83 24.44 -13.63 -2.94
C SER A 83 23.61 -13.12 -4.13
N LEU A 84 23.19 -13.99 -5.03
CA LEU A 84 22.36 -13.66 -6.19
C LEU A 84 20.89 -13.52 -5.87
N LEU A 85 20.45 -14.04 -4.70
CA LEU A 85 19.07 -13.92 -4.28
C LEU A 85 18.75 -12.50 -3.81
N PRO A 86 17.75 -11.82 -4.40
CA PRO A 86 17.34 -10.51 -3.94
C PRO A 86 16.68 -10.61 -2.55
N ALA A 87 16.77 -9.57 -1.75
CA ALA A 87 15.98 -9.52 -0.53
C ALA A 87 14.52 -9.18 -0.83
N MET A 88 13.59 -9.71 -0.05
CA MET A 88 12.21 -9.25 0.00
C MET A 88 12.17 -7.92 0.75
N LEU A 89 11.55 -6.91 0.16
CA LEU A 89 11.42 -5.55 0.69
C LEU A 89 9.94 -5.24 0.86
N THR A 90 9.50 -5.11 2.11
CA THR A 90 8.11 -4.72 2.40
C THR A 90 7.99 -3.21 2.47
N ASP A 91 6.87 -2.65 2.02
CA ASP A 91 6.60 -1.22 2.15
C ASP A 91 6.32 -0.86 3.61
N ILE A 92 5.33 -1.52 4.21
CA ILE A 92 4.88 -1.24 5.58
C ILE A 92 4.52 -2.54 6.28
N VAL A 93 5.02 -2.71 7.49
CA VAL A 93 4.63 -3.78 8.40
C VAL A 93 4.16 -3.16 9.70
N LEU A 94 2.97 -3.52 10.11
CA LEU A 94 2.37 -3.18 11.39
C LEU A 94 2.35 -4.42 12.25
N GLU A 95 2.96 -4.37 13.43
CA GLU A 95 3.10 -5.52 14.31
C GLU A 95 2.63 -5.18 15.72
N ASP A 96 1.77 -6.01 16.30
CA ASP A 96 1.41 -6.00 17.71
C ASP A 96 1.73 -7.37 18.36
N GLU A 97 1.19 -7.63 19.54
CA GLU A 97 1.44 -8.88 20.27
C GLU A 97 0.88 -10.11 19.55
N ASN A 98 -0.21 -9.96 18.81
CA ASN A 98 -0.99 -11.06 18.25
C ASN A 98 -0.89 -11.19 16.74
N ARG A 99 -0.60 -10.11 16.03
CA ARG A 99 -0.68 -10.10 14.56
C ARG A 99 0.39 -9.26 13.87
N ILE A 100 0.61 -9.60 12.61
CA ILE A 100 1.44 -8.89 11.65
C ILE A 100 0.57 -8.51 10.47
N VAL A 101 0.46 -7.22 10.16
CA VAL A 101 -0.25 -6.72 8.99
C VAL A 101 0.76 -6.15 8.00
N ILE A 102 0.83 -6.74 6.82
CA ILE A 102 1.71 -6.29 5.74
C ILE A 102 0.88 -5.43 4.79
N ILE A 103 1.22 -4.16 4.64
CA ILE A 103 0.57 -3.27 3.68
C ILE A 103 1.56 -3.01 2.55
N ASP A 104 1.18 -3.40 1.35
CA ASP A 104 1.91 -3.15 0.13
C ASP A 104 1.14 -2.10 -0.67
N THR A 105 1.77 -0.95 -0.86
CA THR A 105 1.15 0.21 -1.50
C THR A 105 1.41 0.21 -3.00
N LYS A 106 0.40 0.47 -3.77
CA LYS A 106 0.50 0.50 -5.22
C LYS A 106 -0.11 1.77 -5.78
N PHE A 107 0.62 2.45 -6.64
CA PHE A 107 0.14 3.65 -7.31
C PHE A 107 0.03 3.39 -8.81
N TYR A 108 -1.19 3.21 -9.30
CA TYR A 108 -1.48 2.98 -10.70
C TYR A 108 -2.60 3.89 -11.21
N SER A 109 -2.51 4.33 -12.45
CA SER A 109 -3.61 4.99 -13.16
C SER A 109 -4.84 4.08 -13.36
N ASN A 110 -4.65 2.76 -13.33
CA ASN A 110 -5.70 1.76 -13.36
C ASN A 110 -5.36 0.64 -12.36
N THR A 111 -6.17 0.51 -11.33
CA THR A 111 -6.02 -0.50 -10.26
C THR A 111 -6.24 -1.91 -10.79
N LEU A 112 -7.21 -2.06 -11.70
CA LEU A 112 -7.53 -3.33 -12.35
C LEU A 112 -6.93 -3.40 -13.75
N SER A 113 -6.51 -4.61 -14.16
CA SER A 113 -6.12 -4.89 -15.54
C SER A 113 -7.32 -5.39 -16.33
N LYS A 114 -7.51 -4.84 -17.54
CA LYS A 114 -8.47 -5.40 -18.50
C LYS A 114 -7.81 -6.58 -19.21
N ARG A 115 -8.42 -7.74 -19.13
CA ARG A 115 -8.06 -8.87 -20.00
C ARG A 115 -8.69 -8.64 -21.37
N SER A 116 -7.86 -8.44 -22.38
CA SER A 116 -8.28 -8.13 -23.75
C SER A 116 -9.21 -9.19 -24.37
N ASP A 117 -9.02 -10.47 -23.96
CA ASP A 117 -9.67 -11.60 -24.64
C ASP A 117 -11.08 -11.92 -24.13
N PHE A 118 -11.48 -11.41 -22.95
CA PHE A 118 -12.79 -11.75 -22.36
C PHE A 118 -13.56 -10.55 -21.77
N GLY A 119 -13.07 -9.31 -21.91
CA GLY A 119 -13.71 -8.13 -21.34
C GLY A 119 -13.78 -8.11 -19.80
N THR A 120 -13.12 -9.05 -19.13
CA THR A 120 -13.11 -9.17 -17.68
C THR A 120 -12.00 -8.32 -17.08
N THR A 121 -12.28 -7.72 -15.92
CA THR A 121 -11.30 -6.99 -15.12
C THR A 121 -10.78 -7.91 -14.01
N SER A 122 -9.47 -7.83 -13.71
CA SER A 122 -8.85 -8.60 -12.63
C SER A 122 -7.77 -7.79 -11.93
N PHE A 123 -7.44 -8.18 -10.71
CA PHE A 123 -6.24 -7.67 -10.04
C PHE A 123 -4.97 -8.07 -10.80
N LYS A 124 -3.92 -7.26 -10.65
CA LYS A 124 -2.63 -7.54 -11.28
C LYS A 124 -1.94 -8.70 -10.55
N SER A 125 -1.75 -9.82 -11.24
CA SER A 125 -1.14 -11.03 -10.68
C SER A 125 0.22 -10.79 -10.00
N PRO A 126 1.13 -9.94 -10.51
CA PRO A 126 2.39 -9.68 -9.82
C PRO A 126 2.22 -9.11 -8.40
N ASN A 127 1.21 -8.25 -8.18
CA ASN A 127 0.96 -7.68 -6.86
C ASN A 127 0.47 -8.76 -5.89
N LEU A 128 -0.39 -9.68 -6.37
CA LEU A 128 -0.86 -10.80 -5.58
C LEU A 128 0.27 -11.75 -5.22
N TYR A 129 1.15 -12.07 -6.16
CA TYR A 129 2.33 -12.91 -5.89
C TYR A 129 3.26 -12.25 -4.87
N GLN A 130 3.47 -10.96 -4.96
CA GLN A 130 4.33 -10.21 -4.06
C GLN A 130 3.79 -10.24 -2.62
N ILE A 131 2.53 -9.83 -2.41
CA ILE A 131 1.94 -9.81 -1.06
C ILE A 131 1.89 -11.23 -0.47
N PHE A 132 1.55 -12.22 -1.28
CA PHE A 132 1.52 -13.61 -0.85
C PHE A 132 2.91 -14.11 -0.44
N ALA A 133 3.96 -13.81 -1.22
CA ALA A 133 5.33 -14.15 -0.85
C ALA A 133 5.74 -13.51 0.47
N TYR A 134 5.40 -12.24 0.69
CA TYR A 134 5.68 -11.56 1.95
C TYR A 134 4.98 -12.23 3.13
N MET A 135 3.70 -12.54 3.01
CA MET A 135 2.92 -13.20 4.08
C MET A 135 3.48 -14.58 4.44
N GLN A 136 3.99 -15.33 3.45
CA GLN A 136 4.53 -16.67 3.69
C GLN A 136 5.94 -16.67 4.30
N HIS A 137 6.70 -15.60 4.10
CA HIS A 137 8.12 -15.59 4.42
C HIS A 137 8.54 -14.54 5.44
N ILE A 138 7.63 -13.67 5.89
CA ILE A 138 7.95 -12.70 6.93
C ILE A 138 8.39 -13.44 8.20
N PRO A 139 9.51 -13.05 8.84
CA PRO A 139 9.93 -13.66 10.10
C PRO A 139 8.85 -13.55 11.17
N ASN A 140 8.33 -14.69 11.62
CA ASN A 140 7.23 -14.78 12.58
C ASN A 140 7.51 -15.88 13.64
N PRO A 141 8.51 -15.68 14.52
CA PRO A 141 8.89 -16.68 15.51
C PRO A 141 7.80 -16.92 16.57
N SER A 142 6.97 -15.93 16.83
CA SER A 142 5.86 -15.99 17.80
C SER A 142 4.56 -16.56 17.23
N ARG A 143 4.55 -16.95 15.96
CA ARG A 143 3.37 -17.49 15.25
C ARG A 143 2.14 -16.58 15.34
N LYS A 144 2.35 -15.28 15.20
CA LYS A 144 1.27 -14.29 15.11
C LYS A 144 0.45 -14.50 13.84
N ASP A 145 -0.79 -14.04 13.86
CA ASP A 145 -1.61 -14.00 12.66
C ASP A 145 -1.02 -13.04 11.63
N VAL A 146 -0.93 -13.49 10.38
CA VAL A 146 -0.36 -12.70 9.29
C VAL A 146 -1.43 -12.35 8.27
N GLU A 147 -1.59 -11.07 8.01
CA GLU A 147 -2.54 -10.53 7.05
C GLU A 147 -1.85 -9.64 6.01
N GLY A 148 -2.38 -9.63 4.79
CA GLY A 148 -1.89 -8.82 3.70
C GLY A 148 -2.91 -7.78 3.23
N ILE A 149 -2.46 -6.57 2.96
CA ILE A 149 -3.27 -5.50 2.39
C ILE A 149 -2.57 -4.95 1.16
N LEU A 150 -3.26 -4.95 0.03
CA LEU A 150 -2.88 -4.21 -1.16
C LEU A 150 -3.68 -2.90 -1.18
N LEU A 151 -2.99 -1.79 -0.93
CA LEU A 151 -3.60 -0.47 -0.79
C LEU A 151 -3.29 0.40 -2.01
N TYR A 152 -4.34 0.96 -2.60
CA TYR A 152 -4.28 1.80 -3.79
C TYR A 152 -4.95 3.15 -3.52
N PRO A 153 -4.52 4.25 -4.16
CA PRO A 153 -5.37 5.44 -4.24
C PRO A 153 -6.59 5.14 -5.13
N ASP A 154 -7.74 5.71 -4.78
CA ASP A 154 -8.91 5.64 -5.65
C ASP A 154 -8.70 6.55 -6.87
N VAL A 155 -8.82 5.97 -8.03
CA VAL A 155 -8.71 6.65 -9.34
C VAL A 155 -10.02 6.51 -10.13
N GLY A 156 -11.16 6.55 -9.43
CA GLY A 156 -12.50 6.41 -10.02
C GLY A 156 -13.06 4.99 -10.00
N ASN A 157 -12.39 4.05 -9.30
CA ASN A 157 -12.89 2.69 -9.10
C ASN A 157 -12.69 2.29 -7.65
N SER A 158 -13.71 2.48 -6.82
CA SER A 158 -13.67 2.08 -5.42
C SER A 158 -13.65 0.55 -5.29
N ILE A 159 -12.66 0.03 -4.57
CA ILE A 159 -12.47 -1.39 -4.31
C ILE A 159 -12.35 -1.59 -2.81
N ASN A 160 -13.11 -2.56 -2.30
CA ASN A 160 -12.98 -3.08 -0.96
C ASN A 160 -13.30 -4.57 -1.01
N ALA A 161 -12.30 -5.40 -1.27
CA ALA A 161 -12.46 -6.83 -1.48
C ALA A 161 -11.51 -7.61 -0.56
N ARG A 162 -12.04 -8.55 0.20
CA ARG A 162 -11.30 -9.40 1.11
C ARG A 162 -11.40 -10.86 0.66
N TYR A 163 -10.26 -11.52 0.69
CA TYR A 163 -10.14 -12.93 0.36
C TYR A 163 -9.47 -13.67 1.50
N ASN A 164 -9.98 -14.85 1.79
CA ASN A 164 -9.42 -15.76 2.79
C ASN A 164 -8.78 -16.96 2.10
N TRP A 165 -7.62 -17.36 2.58
CA TRP A 165 -6.98 -18.61 2.23
C TRP A 165 -6.37 -19.25 3.46
N LYS A 166 -6.88 -20.43 3.85
CA LYS A 166 -6.60 -21.05 5.15
C LYS A 166 -6.94 -20.04 6.27
N ASP A 167 -5.98 -19.75 7.15
CA ASP A 167 -6.14 -18.81 8.28
C ASP A 167 -5.57 -17.42 7.97
N GLN A 168 -5.33 -17.11 6.70
CA GLN A 168 -4.76 -15.83 6.27
C GLN A 168 -5.74 -15.03 5.42
N ASN A 169 -5.74 -13.72 5.60
CA ASN A 169 -6.57 -12.80 4.83
C ASN A 169 -5.73 -11.90 3.93
N VAL A 170 -6.22 -11.64 2.73
CA VAL A 170 -5.68 -10.62 1.83
C VAL A 170 -6.79 -9.64 1.49
N THR A 171 -6.56 -8.35 1.74
CA THR A 171 -7.50 -7.27 1.44
C THR A 171 -6.96 -6.41 0.30
N PHE A 172 -7.82 -6.11 -0.67
CA PHE A 172 -7.58 -5.12 -1.72
C PHE A 172 -8.45 -3.92 -1.43
N LYS A 173 -7.83 -2.79 -1.18
CA LYS A 173 -8.53 -1.57 -0.79
C LYS A 173 -8.04 -0.38 -1.59
N THR A 174 -8.97 0.43 -2.08
CA THR A 174 -8.68 1.79 -2.56
C THR A 174 -9.03 2.79 -1.47
N ILE A 175 -8.29 3.87 -1.40
CA ILE A 175 -8.55 5.00 -0.53
C ILE A 175 -8.76 6.27 -1.36
N ASP A 176 -9.89 6.93 -1.13
CA ASP A 176 -10.15 8.24 -1.72
C ASP A 176 -9.35 9.30 -0.98
N LEU A 177 -8.43 9.94 -1.69
CA LEU A 177 -7.59 11.01 -1.18
C LEU A 177 -8.19 12.41 -1.42
N ASP A 178 -9.30 12.52 -2.18
CA ASP A 178 -10.02 13.78 -2.44
C ASP A 178 -11.16 14.00 -1.44
N GLN A 179 -10.92 13.70 -0.18
CA GLN A 179 -11.85 13.93 0.91
C GLN A 179 -11.20 14.66 2.09
N LYS A 180 -11.99 15.01 3.09
CA LYS A 180 -11.47 15.67 4.30
C LYS A 180 -10.49 14.76 5.03
N TRP A 181 -9.43 15.33 5.59
CA TRP A 181 -8.40 14.62 6.35
C TRP A 181 -8.98 13.66 7.40
N THR A 182 -10.01 14.11 8.13
CA THR A 182 -10.67 13.28 9.15
C THR A 182 -11.28 12.00 8.59
N ALA A 183 -11.81 12.04 7.37
CA ALA A 183 -12.36 10.87 6.71
C ALA A 183 -11.24 9.92 6.26
N ILE A 184 -10.18 10.45 5.63
CA ILE A 184 -9.00 9.67 5.24
C ILE A 184 -8.37 8.99 6.46
N LYS A 185 -8.20 9.75 7.56
CA LYS A 185 -7.65 9.23 8.81
C LYS A 185 -8.49 8.08 9.35
N ASN A 186 -9.81 8.27 9.44
CA ASN A 186 -10.72 7.24 9.94
C ASN A 186 -10.69 5.99 9.04
N GLU A 187 -10.69 6.17 7.72
CA GLU A 187 -10.65 5.06 6.78
C GLU A 187 -9.36 4.23 6.91
N LEU A 188 -8.20 4.88 7.03
CA LEU A 188 -6.93 4.19 7.23
C LEU A 188 -6.86 3.48 8.60
N LEU A 189 -7.36 4.10 9.66
CA LEU A 189 -7.40 3.46 10.98
C LEU A 189 -8.36 2.27 10.99
N MET A 190 -9.56 2.40 10.41
CA MET A 190 -10.52 1.32 10.29
C MET A 190 -10.00 0.16 9.44
N LEU A 191 -9.15 0.42 8.46
CA LEU A 191 -8.58 -0.62 7.60
C LEU A 191 -7.83 -1.70 8.39
N VAL A 192 -7.17 -1.34 9.47
CA VAL A 192 -6.41 -2.27 10.31
C VAL A 192 -7.20 -2.75 11.53
N ASP A 193 -8.26 -2.07 11.91
CA ASP A 193 -9.16 -2.47 13.00
C ASP A 193 -10.28 -3.40 12.54
N LEU A 194 -10.81 -3.22 11.33
CA LEU A 194 -11.83 -4.08 10.72
C LEU A 194 -11.36 -5.53 10.54
N ILE A 195 -10.07 -5.76 10.45
CA ILE A 195 -9.46 -7.08 10.41
C ILE A 195 -9.65 -7.82 11.75
N HIS A 196 -9.97 -7.11 12.82
CA HIS A 196 -10.12 -7.67 14.18
C HIS A 196 -11.55 -7.96 14.60
N SER A 197 -12.56 -7.34 13.98
CA SER A 197 -13.96 -7.47 14.39
C SER A 197 -14.67 -8.73 13.88
N GLU A 198 -14.05 -9.48 12.96
CA GLU A 198 -14.62 -10.73 12.41
C GLU A 198 -14.06 -12.01 13.04
N ALA A 199 -13.12 -11.90 14.00
CA ALA A 199 -12.51 -13.02 14.68
C ALA A 199 -13.03 -13.24 16.12
N ALA A 200 -14.16 -12.59 16.48
CA ALA A 200 -14.82 -12.77 17.78
C ALA A 200 -16.05 -13.66 17.66
#